data_def366d3786fa23f97741ad81b863c5e
#
_entry.id   def366d3786fa23f97741ad81b863c5e
#
_cell.length_a   1.000
_cell.length_b   1.000
_cell.length_c   1.000
_cell.angle_alpha   90.00
_cell.angle_beta   90.00
_cell.angle_gamma   90.00
#
_symmetry.space_group_name_H-M   'P 1'
#
loop_
_entity.id
_entity.type
_entity.pdbx_description
1 polymer ?
#
loop_
_entity_poly.entity_id
_entity_poly.type
_entity_poly.pdbx_seq_one_letter_code
_entity_poly.pdbx_strand_id
1 'polypeptide(L)'
;SGEPLVRKKDIIKLCEAHSDCIFLSFTNGTLIDEEFADEMLRVKNFVPAISIEGFEEATDSRRGKGTYQAVMRAMKILKERKLLFGISCCYTRQNTEVIGSEEYIDAMIEMGAKFAWFFTYMPVGVDASTDLMVTAAQREYMYNQIREFRNTKPLFTMDFWNDGEYVNGCIAGARYYLHINANGDIEPCAFIHYSDSNIYEKTLLEA
;
A
#
# COMPACT_ATOMS: atom_id res chain seq x y z
N SER A 1 -13.57 2.02 2.70
CA SER A 1 -12.18 2.03 3.13
C SER A 1 -11.96 3.16 4.14
N GLY A 2 -11.04 3.00 5.05
CA GLY A 2 -10.65 3.95 6.08
C GLY A 2 -9.27 3.55 6.60
N GLU A 3 -8.87 4.08 7.75
CA GLU A 3 -7.61 3.68 8.39
C GLU A 3 -7.82 2.36 9.17
N PRO A 4 -7.19 1.25 8.76
CA PRO A 4 -7.39 -0.04 9.41
C PRO A 4 -6.91 -0.05 10.87
N LEU A 5 -5.88 0.73 11.20
CA LEU A 5 -5.29 0.75 12.54
C LEU A 5 -6.15 1.42 13.62
N VAL A 6 -7.31 1.99 13.28
CA VAL A 6 -8.33 2.32 14.30
C VAL A 6 -8.89 1.06 14.97
N ARG A 7 -8.69 -0.12 14.35
CA ARG A 7 -9.12 -1.44 14.83
C ARG A 7 -7.93 -2.32 15.23
N LYS A 8 -6.81 -1.76 15.76
CA LYS A 8 -5.59 -2.50 16.15
C LYS A 8 -5.89 -3.80 16.88
N LYS A 9 -6.76 -3.76 17.90
CA LYS A 9 -7.08 -4.92 18.73
C LYS A 9 -7.75 -6.06 17.94
N ASP A 10 -8.61 -5.71 16.99
CA ASP A 10 -9.27 -6.71 16.16
C ASP A 10 -8.32 -7.30 15.12
N ILE A 11 -7.42 -6.46 14.57
CA ILE A 11 -6.35 -6.92 13.67
C ILE A 11 -5.44 -7.92 14.39
N ILE A 12 -5.01 -7.63 15.60
CA ILE A 12 -4.16 -8.55 16.38
C ILE A 12 -4.89 -9.87 16.68
N LYS A 13 -6.16 -9.82 17.06
CA LYS A 13 -6.98 -11.05 17.25
C LYS A 13 -7.08 -11.87 15.95
N LEU A 14 -7.25 -11.19 14.82
CA LEU A 14 -7.30 -11.85 13.50
C LEU A 14 -5.96 -12.54 13.20
N CYS A 15 -4.85 -11.85 13.42
CA CYS A 15 -3.51 -12.39 13.25
C CYS A 15 -3.25 -13.62 14.14
N GLU A 16 -3.71 -13.59 15.38
CA GLU A 16 -3.62 -14.72 16.31
C GLU A 16 -4.44 -15.93 15.85
N ALA A 17 -5.68 -15.67 15.39
CA ALA A 17 -6.58 -16.72 14.97
C ALA A 17 -6.12 -17.41 13.66
N HIS A 18 -5.33 -16.73 12.83
CA HIS A 18 -4.91 -17.18 11.50
C HIS A 18 -3.40 -17.00 11.33
N SER A 19 -2.63 -17.73 12.13
CA SER A 19 -1.15 -17.67 12.12
C SER A 19 -0.52 -18.22 10.82
N ASP A 20 -1.27 -18.93 10.02
CA ASP A 20 -0.93 -19.46 8.69
C ASP A 20 -1.13 -18.44 7.56
N CYS A 21 -1.76 -17.30 7.84
CA CYS A 21 -1.97 -16.20 6.90
C CYS A 21 -1.03 -15.02 7.17
N ILE A 22 -0.66 -14.30 6.11
CA ILE A 22 0.01 -13.01 6.22
C ILE A 22 -1.02 -11.90 5.96
N PHE A 23 -1.09 -10.95 6.89
CA PHE A 23 -1.98 -9.80 6.80
C PHE A 23 -1.19 -8.57 6.36
N LEU A 24 -1.25 -8.24 5.08
CA LEU A 24 -0.70 -7.00 4.56
C LEU A 24 -1.77 -5.90 4.64
N SER A 25 -1.42 -4.77 5.23
CA SER A 25 -2.37 -3.67 5.44
C SER A 25 -1.83 -2.34 4.93
N PHE A 26 -2.58 -1.69 4.05
CA PHE A 26 -2.32 -0.30 3.68
C PHE A 26 -2.79 0.61 4.81
N THR A 27 -1.89 1.44 5.32
CA THR A 27 -2.17 2.33 6.46
C THR A 27 -1.52 3.69 6.26
N ASN A 28 -2.11 4.74 6.84
CA ASN A 28 -1.46 6.04 6.91
C ASN A 28 -0.29 6.08 7.92
N GLY A 29 -0.09 5.02 8.69
CA GLY A 29 1.02 4.85 9.63
C GLY A 29 0.94 5.69 10.90
N THR A 30 0.02 6.66 11.00
CA THR A 30 -0.02 7.62 12.12
C THR A 30 -0.37 7.00 13.47
N LEU A 31 -0.97 5.80 13.44
CA LEU A 31 -1.37 5.06 14.64
C LEU A 31 -0.36 3.95 15.03
N ILE A 32 0.75 3.81 14.32
CA ILE A 32 1.80 2.87 14.71
C ILE A 32 2.58 3.46 15.88
N ASP A 33 2.43 2.83 17.03
CA ASP A 33 3.12 3.15 18.28
C ASP A 33 3.94 1.96 18.78
N GLU A 34 4.66 2.13 19.88
CA GLU A 34 5.49 1.13 20.49
C GLU A 34 4.69 -0.13 20.88
N GLU A 35 3.52 0.07 21.50
CA GLU A 35 2.65 -1.02 21.95
C GLU A 35 2.19 -1.89 20.76
N PHE A 36 1.74 -1.25 19.68
CA PHE A 36 1.32 -1.98 18.49
C PHE A 36 2.49 -2.70 17.80
N ALA A 37 3.67 -2.08 17.76
CA ALA A 37 4.87 -2.70 17.22
C ALA A 37 5.31 -3.93 18.04
N ASP A 38 5.16 -3.90 19.37
CA ASP A 38 5.43 -5.07 20.22
C ASP A 38 4.42 -6.20 19.96
N GLU A 39 3.15 -5.87 19.76
CA GLU A 39 2.13 -6.84 19.33
C GLU A 39 2.44 -7.44 17.93
N MET A 40 2.89 -6.62 16.98
CA MET A 40 3.36 -7.12 15.68
C MET A 40 4.51 -8.12 15.80
N LEU A 41 5.48 -7.86 16.70
CA LEU A 41 6.56 -8.81 17.00
C LEU A 41 6.03 -10.13 17.58
N ARG A 42 4.99 -10.07 18.37
CA ARG A 42 4.39 -11.24 19.00
C ARG A 42 3.64 -12.11 17.99
N VAL A 43 2.80 -11.50 17.14
CA VAL A 43 1.97 -12.25 16.14
C VAL A 43 2.77 -12.66 14.90
N LYS A 44 3.74 -11.85 14.46
CA LYS A 44 4.71 -12.11 13.37
C LYS A 44 4.12 -12.21 11.94
N ASN A 45 2.85 -12.04 11.77
CA ASN A 45 2.15 -12.20 10.48
C ASN A 45 1.41 -10.95 10.01
N PHE A 46 1.65 -9.78 10.64
CA PHE A 46 1.13 -8.48 10.18
C PHE A 46 2.23 -7.67 9.52
N VAL A 47 1.96 -7.15 8.30
CA VAL A 47 2.92 -6.39 7.51
C VAL A 47 2.27 -5.08 7.04
N PRO A 48 2.69 -3.91 7.54
CA PRO A 48 2.16 -2.64 7.05
C PRO A 48 2.84 -2.18 5.76
N ALA A 49 2.03 -1.68 4.83
CA ALA A 49 2.45 -0.86 3.70
C ALA A 49 2.06 0.59 4.03
N ILE A 50 3.03 1.40 4.43
CA ILE A 50 2.79 2.75 4.94
C ILE A 50 2.63 3.71 3.77
N SER A 51 1.52 4.43 3.77
CA SER A 51 1.20 5.40 2.73
C SER A 51 2.04 6.67 2.90
N ILE A 52 2.84 7.00 1.86
CA ILE A 52 3.70 8.18 1.81
C ILE A 52 3.82 8.66 0.36
N GLU A 53 3.81 9.98 0.14
CA GLU A 53 3.65 10.56 -1.19
C GLU A 53 4.88 11.33 -1.69
N GLY A 54 6.03 11.07 -1.11
CA GLY A 54 7.29 11.79 -1.29
C GLY A 54 7.82 12.34 0.03
N PHE A 55 8.63 13.40 -0.01
CA PHE A 55 9.10 14.08 1.19
C PHE A 55 7.99 14.90 1.87
N GLU A 56 8.33 15.65 2.92
CA GLU A 56 7.39 16.31 3.82
C GLU A 56 6.37 17.18 3.08
N GLU A 57 6.82 18.03 2.15
CA GLU A 57 5.93 18.92 1.42
C GLU A 57 4.87 18.14 0.60
N ALA A 58 5.30 17.15 -0.15
CA ALA A 58 4.40 16.35 -0.99
C ALA A 58 3.44 15.48 -0.14
N THR A 59 3.94 14.90 0.93
CA THR A 59 3.13 14.07 1.83
C THR A 59 2.13 14.91 2.61
N ASP A 60 2.57 16.00 3.22
CA ASP A 60 1.73 16.85 4.06
C ASP A 60 0.68 17.62 3.24
N SER A 61 1.00 18.05 2.01
CA SER A 61 0.04 18.72 1.13
C SER A 61 -1.15 17.82 0.77
N ARG A 62 -0.93 16.53 0.61
CA ARG A 62 -1.97 15.57 0.24
C ARG A 62 -2.69 14.95 1.43
N ARG A 63 -1.96 14.69 2.53
CA ARG A 63 -2.44 13.89 3.66
C ARG A 63 -2.70 14.70 4.92
N GLY A 64 -2.34 15.98 4.91
CA GLY A 64 -2.46 16.88 6.04
C GLY A 64 -1.14 17.11 6.77
N LYS A 65 -1.01 18.32 7.29
CA LYS A 65 0.20 18.79 7.97
C LYS A 65 0.61 17.88 9.14
N GLY A 66 1.89 17.53 9.20
CA GLY A 66 2.47 16.70 10.24
C GLY A 66 2.36 15.18 9.99
N THR A 67 1.71 14.77 8.89
CA THR A 67 1.61 13.35 8.53
C THR A 67 2.99 12.76 8.23
N TYR A 68 3.83 13.47 7.50
CA TYR A 68 5.19 13.01 7.20
C TYR A 68 5.98 12.70 8.46
N GLN A 69 5.99 13.60 9.43
CA GLN A 69 6.70 13.40 10.69
C GLN A 69 6.14 12.23 11.50
N ALA A 70 4.82 12.00 11.45
CA ALA A 70 4.20 10.84 12.09
C ALA A 70 4.63 9.53 11.41
N VAL A 71 4.67 9.51 10.07
CA VAL A 71 5.15 8.36 9.28
C VAL A 71 6.62 8.06 9.57
N MET A 72 7.48 9.08 9.62
CA MET A 72 8.90 8.89 9.95
C MET A 72 9.10 8.28 11.35
N ARG A 73 8.31 8.72 12.34
CA ARG A 73 8.33 8.09 13.69
C ARG A 73 7.88 6.63 13.64
N ALA A 74 6.81 6.32 12.91
CA ALA A 74 6.33 4.96 12.75
C ALA A 74 7.38 4.05 12.10
N MET A 75 8.01 4.49 11.02
CA MET A 75 9.08 3.73 10.36
C MET A 75 10.27 3.50 11.29
N LYS A 76 10.65 4.51 12.09
CA LYS A 76 11.72 4.37 13.08
C LYS A 76 11.39 3.30 14.11
N ILE A 77 10.19 3.31 14.66
CA ILE A 77 9.71 2.31 15.63
C ILE A 77 9.80 0.89 15.04
N LEU A 78 9.35 0.71 13.80
CA LEU A 78 9.37 -0.58 13.10
C LEU A 78 10.82 -1.03 12.79
N LYS A 79 11.67 -0.11 12.32
CA LYS A 79 13.07 -0.38 12.02
C LYS A 79 13.85 -0.83 13.26
N GLU A 80 13.70 -0.14 14.38
CA GLU A 80 14.37 -0.46 15.65
C GLU A 80 14.01 -1.88 16.16
N ARG A 81 12.78 -2.33 15.86
CA ARG A 81 12.31 -3.70 16.18
C ARG A 81 12.60 -4.72 15.08
N LYS A 82 13.22 -4.32 13.98
CA LYS A 82 13.49 -5.18 12.82
C LYS A 82 12.21 -5.81 12.24
N LEU A 83 11.09 -5.10 12.34
CA LEU A 83 9.82 -5.52 11.76
C LEU A 83 9.81 -5.31 10.26
N LEU A 84 9.20 -6.26 9.53
CA LEU A 84 8.99 -6.14 8.10
C LEU A 84 7.91 -5.09 7.81
N PHE A 85 8.23 -4.11 6.98
CA PHE A 85 7.27 -3.14 6.46
C PHE A 85 7.70 -2.63 5.09
N GLY A 86 6.78 -2.04 4.39
CA GLY A 86 7.03 -1.35 3.13
C GLY A 86 6.32 -0.02 3.05
N ILE A 87 6.43 0.62 1.89
CA ILE A 87 5.74 1.87 1.57
C ILE A 87 4.71 1.65 0.48
N SER A 88 3.70 2.49 0.46
CA SER A 88 2.69 2.58 -0.58
C SER A 88 2.65 4.02 -1.10
N CYS A 89 2.95 4.19 -2.38
CA CYS A 89 3.07 5.48 -3.04
C CYS A 89 2.05 5.60 -4.15
N CYS A 90 1.16 6.59 -4.09
CA CYS A 90 0.32 6.95 -5.21
C CYS A 90 0.95 8.11 -5.97
N TYR A 91 1.52 7.86 -7.15
CA TYR A 91 2.13 8.91 -7.92
C TYR A 91 1.13 9.66 -8.79
N THR A 92 1.26 10.96 -8.78
CA THR A 92 0.42 11.95 -9.44
C THR A 92 1.27 12.83 -10.35
N ARG A 93 0.64 13.69 -11.12
CA ARG A 93 1.34 14.72 -11.90
C ARG A 93 2.29 15.58 -11.07
N GLN A 94 2.00 15.77 -9.78
CA GLN A 94 2.72 16.71 -8.91
C GLN A 94 3.92 16.09 -8.18
N ASN A 95 3.91 14.78 -7.92
CA ASN A 95 4.92 14.13 -7.09
C ASN A 95 5.73 13.05 -7.81
N THR A 96 5.47 12.80 -9.09
CA THR A 96 6.14 11.77 -9.90
C THR A 96 7.68 11.90 -9.87
N GLU A 97 8.19 13.12 -10.02
CA GLU A 97 9.65 13.36 -10.04
C GLU A 97 10.31 13.04 -8.70
N VAL A 98 9.61 13.34 -7.60
CA VAL A 98 10.12 13.03 -6.25
C VAL A 98 10.05 11.51 -5.99
N ILE A 99 8.90 10.89 -6.21
CA ILE A 99 8.71 9.44 -5.95
C ILE A 99 9.61 8.58 -6.84
N GLY A 100 9.84 9.01 -8.08
CA GLY A 100 10.74 8.33 -9.03
C GLY A 100 12.22 8.67 -8.86
N SER A 101 12.61 9.46 -7.85
CA SER A 101 14.02 9.82 -7.64
C SER A 101 14.76 8.76 -6.82
N GLU A 102 16.05 8.58 -7.10
CA GLU A 102 16.92 7.73 -6.28
C GLU A 102 17.03 8.23 -4.85
N GLU A 103 17.10 9.55 -4.66
CA GLU A 103 17.18 10.19 -3.34
C GLU A 103 16.02 9.75 -2.45
N TYR A 104 14.80 9.77 -2.98
CA TYR A 104 13.62 9.35 -2.22
C TYR A 104 13.66 7.85 -1.89
N ILE A 105 13.98 7.02 -2.86
CA ILE A 105 14.04 5.57 -2.67
C ILE A 105 15.14 5.19 -1.69
N ASP A 106 16.31 5.78 -1.79
CA ASP A 106 17.42 5.53 -0.86
C ASP A 106 17.07 5.98 0.57
N ALA A 107 16.38 7.12 0.73
CA ALA A 107 15.87 7.55 2.03
C ALA A 107 14.87 6.54 2.63
N MET A 108 13.97 5.96 1.83
CA MET A 108 13.01 4.95 2.31
C MET A 108 13.70 3.63 2.68
N ILE A 109 14.70 3.23 1.92
CA ILE A 109 15.55 2.07 2.24
C ILE A 109 16.31 2.32 3.56
N GLU A 110 16.88 3.50 3.73
CA GLU A 110 17.57 3.88 4.96
C GLU A 110 16.62 3.88 6.16
N MET A 111 15.37 4.31 5.99
CA MET A 111 14.33 4.22 7.01
C MET A 111 13.93 2.76 7.33
N GLY A 112 14.31 1.79 6.51
CA GLY A 112 14.11 0.37 6.78
C GLY A 112 13.05 -0.31 5.94
N ALA A 113 12.41 0.38 4.99
CA ALA A 113 11.45 -0.21 4.07
C ALA A 113 12.07 -1.37 3.26
N LYS A 114 11.34 -2.47 3.09
CA LYS A 114 11.76 -3.66 2.36
C LYS A 114 11.03 -3.86 1.05
N PHE A 115 9.89 -3.22 0.88
CA PHE A 115 9.16 -3.18 -0.37
C PHE A 115 8.51 -1.82 -0.58
N ALA A 116 8.23 -1.50 -1.85
CA ALA A 116 7.49 -0.31 -2.25
C ALA A 116 6.40 -0.71 -3.25
N TRP A 117 5.18 -0.29 -2.97
CA TRP A 117 4.04 -0.51 -3.84
C TRP A 117 3.63 0.82 -4.48
N PHE A 118 3.74 0.88 -5.79
CA PHE A 118 3.43 2.07 -6.57
C PHE A 118 2.06 1.95 -7.24
N PHE A 119 1.28 3.00 -7.11
CA PHE A 119 -0.03 3.13 -7.74
C PHE A 119 -0.06 4.38 -8.61
N THR A 120 -0.43 4.24 -9.86
CA THR A 120 -0.80 5.39 -10.69
C THR A 120 -2.09 6.00 -10.16
N TYR A 121 -2.13 7.30 -9.95
CA TYR A 121 -3.36 7.97 -9.54
C TYR A 121 -4.46 7.76 -10.58
N MET A 122 -5.62 7.32 -10.11
CA MET A 122 -6.85 7.18 -10.88
C MET A 122 -7.91 8.13 -10.33
N PRO A 123 -8.56 8.94 -11.16
CA PRO A 123 -9.60 9.88 -10.74
C PRO A 123 -10.93 9.14 -10.52
N VAL A 124 -11.04 8.44 -9.38
CA VAL A 124 -12.24 7.69 -8.98
C VAL A 124 -12.86 8.36 -7.76
N GLY A 125 -14.17 8.48 -7.74
CA GLY A 125 -14.94 9.08 -6.64
C GLY A 125 -15.54 10.43 -6.99
N VAL A 126 -16.31 10.99 -6.06
CA VAL A 126 -17.15 12.19 -6.31
C VAL A 126 -16.31 13.45 -6.55
N ASP A 127 -15.21 13.60 -5.83
CA ASP A 127 -14.34 14.79 -5.90
C ASP A 127 -12.99 14.49 -6.57
N ALA A 128 -12.97 13.54 -7.51
CA ALA A 128 -11.75 13.15 -8.20
C ALA A 128 -11.22 14.29 -9.10
N SER A 129 -9.96 14.69 -8.88
CA SER A 129 -9.29 15.71 -9.67
C SER A 129 -8.56 15.11 -10.86
N THR A 130 -8.97 15.46 -12.07
CA THR A 130 -8.27 15.07 -13.31
C THR A 130 -6.90 15.74 -13.45
N ASP A 131 -6.68 16.86 -12.77
CA ASP A 131 -5.41 17.60 -12.80
C ASP A 131 -4.26 16.83 -12.11
N LEU A 132 -4.60 15.86 -11.27
CA LEU A 132 -3.62 14.97 -10.64
C LEU A 132 -3.21 13.79 -11.52
N MET A 133 -3.88 13.56 -12.64
CA MET A 133 -3.52 12.49 -13.56
C MET A 133 -2.13 12.71 -14.14
N VAL A 134 -1.32 11.67 -14.11
CA VAL A 134 0.02 11.69 -14.72
C VAL A 134 -0.07 11.83 -16.24
N THR A 135 0.91 12.50 -16.83
CA THR A 135 1.09 12.52 -18.28
C THR A 135 1.63 11.18 -18.78
N ALA A 136 1.53 10.92 -20.09
CA ALA A 136 2.14 9.73 -20.70
C ALA A 136 3.65 9.64 -20.43
N ALA A 137 4.36 10.77 -20.53
CA ALA A 137 5.79 10.84 -20.25
C ALA A 137 6.13 10.52 -18.77
N GLN A 138 5.33 11.03 -17.84
CA GLN A 138 5.51 10.71 -16.41
C GLN A 138 5.22 9.24 -16.10
N ARG A 139 4.23 8.66 -16.76
CA ARG A 139 3.92 7.24 -16.61
C ARG A 139 5.06 6.36 -17.16
N GLU A 140 5.61 6.70 -18.33
CA GLU A 140 6.76 6.02 -18.91
C GLU A 140 8.01 6.17 -18.01
N TYR A 141 8.25 7.37 -17.48
CA TYR A 141 9.32 7.61 -16.52
C TYR A 141 9.19 6.68 -15.30
N MET A 142 8.03 6.64 -14.63
CA MET A 142 7.82 5.78 -13.47
C MET A 142 7.93 4.29 -13.82
N TYR A 143 7.42 3.88 -14.96
CA TYR A 143 7.57 2.51 -15.46
C TYR A 143 9.04 2.09 -15.53
N ASN A 144 9.89 2.95 -16.07
CA ASN A 144 11.32 2.68 -16.18
C ASN A 144 12.02 2.75 -14.82
N GLN A 145 11.73 3.76 -13.99
CA GLN A 145 12.35 3.93 -12.67
C GLN A 145 12.03 2.77 -11.71
N ILE A 146 10.79 2.33 -11.66
CA ILE A 146 10.39 1.21 -10.77
C ILE A 146 11.15 -0.07 -11.14
N ARG A 147 11.36 -0.33 -12.42
CA ARG A 147 12.14 -1.48 -12.92
C ARG A 147 13.62 -1.34 -12.63
N GLU A 148 14.17 -0.15 -12.82
CA GLU A 148 15.55 0.15 -12.46
C GLU A 148 15.78 -0.08 -10.95
N PHE A 149 14.92 0.47 -10.09
CA PHE A 149 15.02 0.27 -8.65
C PHE A 149 14.89 -1.20 -8.25
N ARG A 150 14.01 -1.95 -8.90
CA ARG A 150 13.86 -3.40 -8.67
C ARG A 150 15.14 -4.17 -8.92
N ASN A 151 15.92 -3.74 -9.90
CA ASN A 151 17.16 -4.41 -10.29
C ASN A 151 18.40 -3.92 -9.52
N THR A 152 18.39 -2.68 -9.05
CA THR A 152 19.59 -2.01 -8.52
C THR A 152 19.54 -1.72 -7.02
N LYS A 153 18.35 -1.66 -6.41
CA LYS A 153 18.17 -1.30 -5.00
C LYS A 153 17.74 -2.50 -4.16
N PRO A 154 18.13 -2.59 -2.88
CA PRO A 154 17.68 -3.65 -1.96
C PRO A 154 16.23 -3.40 -1.48
N LEU A 155 15.32 -3.16 -2.43
CA LEU A 155 13.92 -2.84 -2.23
C LEU A 155 13.08 -3.60 -3.25
N PHE A 156 12.16 -4.45 -2.80
CA PHE A 156 11.22 -5.11 -3.71
C PHE A 156 10.17 -4.10 -4.18
N THR A 157 10.17 -3.74 -5.45
CA THR A 157 9.23 -2.78 -6.02
C THR A 157 8.11 -3.47 -6.80
N MET A 158 6.89 -3.01 -6.62
CA MET A 158 5.69 -3.45 -7.33
C MET A 158 5.00 -2.26 -7.99
N ASP A 159 4.73 -2.37 -9.28
CA ASP A 159 3.93 -1.41 -10.03
C ASP A 159 2.54 -2.01 -10.28
N PHE A 160 1.57 -1.63 -9.46
CA PHE A 160 0.27 -2.30 -9.43
C PHE A 160 -0.42 -2.39 -10.79
N TRP A 161 -0.29 -1.37 -11.62
CA TRP A 161 -0.96 -1.31 -12.92
C TRP A 161 -0.13 -1.80 -14.09
N ASN A 162 1.20 -1.83 -13.94
CA ASN A 162 2.10 -2.03 -15.08
C ASN A 162 2.94 -3.30 -14.99
N ASP A 163 2.82 -4.09 -13.92
CA ASP A 163 3.56 -5.37 -13.75
C ASP A 163 2.88 -6.57 -14.41
N GLY A 164 1.88 -6.36 -15.25
CA GLY A 164 1.15 -7.43 -15.94
C GLY A 164 2.05 -8.39 -16.75
N GLU A 165 3.17 -7.90 -17.26
CA GLU A 165 4.15 -8.71 -17.98
C GLU A 165 4.78 -9.83 -17.12
N TYR A 166 4.95 -9.59 -15.80
CA TYR A 166 5.53 -10.57 -14.86
C TYR A 166 4.53 -11.62 -14.37
N VAL A 167 3.25 -11.37 -14.54
CA VAL A 167 2.16 -12.22 -14.05
C VAL A 167 1.21 -12.69 -15.15
N ASN A 168 1.61 -12.53 -16.42
CA ASN A 168 0.82 -12.87 -17.60
C ASN A 168 -0.55 -12.17 -17.66
N GLY A 169 -0.57 -10.88 -17.41
CA GLY A 169 -1.75 -10.03 -17.45
C GLY A 169 -2.30 -9.66 -16.08
N CYS A 170 -3.61 -9.36 -15.99
CA CYS A 170 -4.26 -8.98 -14.75
C CYS A 170 -4.42 -10.18 -13.80
N ILE A 171 -4.15 -9.97 -12.49
CA ILE A 171 -4.31 -10.98 -11.44
C ILE A 171 -5.71 -11.02 -10.82
N ALA A 172 -6.57 -10.06 -11.17
CA ALA A 172 -7.93 -9.91 -10.62
C ALA A 172 -8.91 -10.96 -11.16
N GLY A 173 -10.16 -10.90 -10.70
CA GLY A 173 -11.25 -11.78 -11.13
C GLY A 173 -11.06 -13.22 -10.65
N ALA A 174 -10.68 -13.41 -9.40
CA ALA A 174 -10.42 -14.68 -8.74
C ALA A 174 -9.26 -15.50 -9.36
N ARG A 175 -8.45 -14.90 -10.24
CA ARG A 175 -7.25 -15.58 -10.78
C ARG A 175 -6.17 -15.74 -9.70
N TYR A 176 -5.83 -14.67 -8.98
CA TYR A 176 -4.94 -14.65 -7.81
C TYR A 176 -5.43 -13.68 -6.73
N TYR A 177 -6.51 -12.96 -7.00
CA TYR A 177 -6.99 -11.90 -6.14
C TYR A 177 -8.47 -11.65 -6.41
N LEU A 178 -9.21 -11.40 -5.33
CA LEU A 178 -10.57 -10.87 -5.34
C LEU A 178 -10.66 -9.73 -4.30
N HIS A 179 -11.70 -8.92 -4.42
CA HIS A 179 -11.99 -7.85 -3.46
C HIS A 179 -13.29 -8.16 -2.73
N ILE A 180 -13.30 -7.93 -1.43
CA ILE A 180 -14.53 -7.96 -0.62
C ILE A 180 -14.75 -6.54 -0.12
N ASN A 181 -15.85 -5.93 -0.52
CA ASN A 181 -16.17 -4.56 -0.14
C ASN A 181 -16.76 -4.48 1.29
N ALA A 182 -17.06 -3.25 1.74
CA ALA A 182 -17.57 -3.02 3.10
C ALA A 182 -18.96 -3.62 3.37
N ASN A 183 -19.73 -3.92 2.32
CA ASN A 183 -21.05 -4.56 2.42
C ASN A 183 -20.96 -6.09 2.40
N GLY A 184 -19.76 -6.64 2.18
CA GLY A 184 -19.53 -8.06 2.03
C GLY A 184 -19.68 -8.58 0.60
N ASP A 185 -19.89 -7.72 -0.41
CA ASP A 185 -19.98 -8.13 -1.80
C ASP A 185 -18.61 -8.56 -2.31
N ILE A 186 -18.58 -9.66 -3.05
CA ILE A 186 -17.37 -10.21 -3.65
C ILE A 186 -17.24 -9.65 -5.05
N GLU A 187 -16.23 -8.81 -5.24
CA GLU A 187 -15.96 -8.08 -6.47
C GLU A 187 -14.69 -8.63 -7.16
N PRO A 188 -14.59 -8.60 -8.48
CA PRO A 188 -13.39 -9.06 -9.18
C PRO A 188 -12.15 -8.21 -8.85
N CYS A 189 -12.35 -6.94 -8.50
CA CYS A 189 -11.27 -6.01 -8.23
C CYS A 189 -11.78 -4.81 -7.40
N ALA A 190 -10.94 -4.21 -6.58
CA ALA A 190 -11.25 -2.99 -5.82
C ALA A 190 -11.66 -1.77 -6.68
N PHE A 191 -11.49 -1.85 -8.00
CA PHE A 191 -11.85 -0.80 -8.96
C PHE A 191 -13.02 -1.17 -9.88
N ILE A 192 -13.59 -2.36 -9.72
CA ILE A 192 -14.73 -2.85 -10.49
C ILE A 192 -15.82 -3.25 -9.50
N HIS A 193 -16.77 -2.36 -9.29
CA HIS A 193 -17.88 -2.53 -8.35
C HIS A 193 -19.05 -3.28 -8.99
N TYR A 194 -18.83 -4.53 -9.30
CA TYR A 194 -19.83 -5.45 -9.81
C TYR A 194 -19.73 -6.77 -9.02
N SER A 195 -20.85 -7.22 -8.46
CA SER A 195 -20.91 -8.46 -7.71
C SER A 195 -22.24 -9.16 -7.93
N ASP A 196 -22.20 -10.48 -7.96
CA ASP A 196 -23.37 -11.36 -7.89
C ASP A 196 -23.37 -12.25 -6.64
N SER A 197 -22.39 -12.03 -5.75
CA SER A 197 -22.14 -12.89 -4.59
C SER A 197 -21.76 -12.06 -3.36
N ASN A 198 -22.23 -12.50 -2.19
CA ASN A 198 -21.95 -11.84 -0.92
C ASN A 198 -21.49 -12.86 0.13
N ILE A 199 -20.47 -12.50 0.93
CA ILE A 199 -19.88 -13.40 1.96
C ILE A 199 -20.86 -13.78 3.10
N TYR A 200 -21.95 -13.06 3.26
CA TYR A 200 -23.00 -13.40 4.23
C TYR A 200 -24.00 -14.43 3.68
N GLU A 201 -23.99 -14.68 2.38
CA GLU A 201 -24.93 -15.57 1.70
C GLU A 201 -24.27 -16.85 1.17
N LYS A 202 -22.98 -16.74 0.80
CA LYS A 202 -22.19 -17.84 0.21
C LYS A 202 -20.82 -17.93 0.85
N THR A 203 -20.24 -19.11 0.85
CA THR A 203 -18.81 -19.28 1.15
C THR A 203 -17.95 -18.77 -0.01
N LEU A 204 -16.67 -18.47 0.26
CA LEU A 204 -15.72 -18.07 -0.79
C LEU A 204 -15.49 -19.15 -1.87
N LEU A 205 -15.78 -20.43 -1.55
CA LEU A 205 -15.65 -21.51 -2.53
C LEU A 205 -16.88 -21.64 -3.43
N GLU A 206 -18.03 -21.13 -3.00
CA GLU A 206 -19.29 -21.13 -3.77
C GLU A 206 -19.42 -19.87 -4.64
N ALA A 207 -18.69 -18.83 -4.34
CA ALA A 207 -18.68 -17.56 -5.06
C ALA A 207 -17.60 -17.52 -6.13
#